data_d4dd43c17c6a06ccac8df585bd267447
#
_entry.id   d4dd43c17c6a06ccac8df585bd267447
#
_cell.length_a   1.000
_cell.length_b   1.000
_cell.length_c   1.000
_cell.angle_alpha   90.00
_cell.angle_beta   90.00
_cell.angle_gamma   90.00
#
_symmetry.space_group_name_H-M   'P 1'
#
loop_
_entity.id
_entity.type
_entity.pdbx_description
1 polymer ?
#
loop_
_entity_poly.entity_id
_entity_poly.type
_entity_poly.pdbx_seq_one_letter_code
_entity_poly.pdbx_strand_id
1 'polypeptide(L)'
;MEIKLLSGALGAEIKGIDLTDVSDENFKKINDLLLEHKVIFFRDQPITKDHQVALAEKFGPLETHAYVKGLEDYPEIVRIVKGKEEKNQWGENWHSDVSYNAKPTKAVILRSLKIPPVGGDTCFSNMELAWETLD
;
A
#
# COMPACT_ATOMS: atom_id res chain seq x y z
N MET A 1 -4.91 -12.06 -16.80
CA MET A 1 -4.07 -11.55 -15.71
C MET A 1 -2.62 -11.75 -16.10
N GLU A 2 -1.80 -10.70 -16.01
CA GLU A 2 -0.35 -10.73 -16.27
C GLU A 2 0.36 -10.29 -15.00
N ILE A 3 1.44 -10.96 -14.62
CA ILE A 3 2.25 -10.64 -13.44
C ILE A 3 3.66 -10.36 -13.93
N LYS A 4 4.16 -9.15 -13.62
CA LYS A 4 5.53 -8.74 -13.92
C LYS A 4 6.29 -8.54 -12.61
N LEU A 5 7.25 -9.41 -12.33
CA LEU A 5 8.12 -9.26 -11.17
C LEU A 5 8.97 -7.99 -11.29
N LEU A 6 9.09 -7.24 -10.21
CA LEU A 6 9.89 -6.01 -10.14
C LEU A 6 11.27 -6.25 -9.56
N SER A 7 11.41 -7.26 -8.70
CA SER A 7 12.71 -7.75 -8.22
C SER A 7 12.63 -9.24 -7.91
N GLY A 8 13.79 -9.85 -7.62
CA GLY A 8 13.85 -11.26 -7.20
C GLY A 8 13.42 -11.50 -5.75
N ALA A 9 13.34 -10.46 -4.93
CA ALA A 9 13.07 -10.58 -3.49
C ALA A 9 11.62 -10.23 -3.11
N LEU A 10 10.99 -9.30 -3.82
CA LEU A 10 9.61 -8.85 -3.60
C LEU A 10 9.16 -7.93 -4.73
N GLY A 11 7.87 -7.71 -4.80
CA GLY A 11 7.27 -6.72 -5.68
C GLY A 11 6.83 -7.28 -7.02
N ALA A 12 5.56 -7.08 -7.33
CA ALA A 12 5.00 -7.41 -8.64
C ALA A 12 4.04 -6.33 -9.14
N GLU A 13 4.10 -6.03 -10.44
CA GLU A 13 3.09 -5.24 -11.14
C GLU A 13 2.06 -6.20 -11.73
N ILE A 14 0.79 -5.95 -11.39
CA ILE A 14 -0.34 -6.81 -11.76
C ILE A 14 -1.21 -6.11 -12.79
N LYS A 15 -1.50 -6.79 -13.90
CA LYS A 15 -2.44 -6.33 -14.93
C LYS A 15 -3.62 -7.28 -15.06
N GLY A 16 -4.77 -6.73 -15.46
CA GLY A 16 -5.98 -7.51 -15.69
C GLY A 16 -6.76 -7.83 -14.41
N ILE A 17 -6.53 -7.05 -13.36
CA ILE A 17 -7.40 -6.95 -12.18
C ILE A 17 -7.99 -5.53 -12.17
N ASP A 18 -9.28 -5.44 -11.94
CA ASP A 18 -10.02 -4.20 -11.75
C ASP A 18 -10.25 -3.98 -10.25
N LEU A 19 -9.65 -2.92 -9.69
CA LEU A 19 -9.80 -2.59 -8.27
C LEU A 19 -11.13 -1.92 -7.94
N THR A 20 -11.99 -1.64 -8.92
CA THR A 20 -13.38 -1.21 -8.67
C THR A 20 -14.29 -2.39 -8.37
N ASP A 21 -13.88 -3.61 -8.76
CA ASP A 21 -14.55 -4.86 -8.41
C ASP A 21 -14.03 -5.38 -7.07
N VAL A 22 -14.79 -5.18 -6.02
CA VAL A 22 -14.50 -5.64 -4.65
C VAL A 22 -15.21 -6.96 -4.30
N SER A 23 -15.56 -7.76 -5.30
CA SER A 23 -16.09 -9.12 -5.09
C SER A 23 -15.10 -9.99 -4.30
N ASP A 24 -15.63 -11.01 -3.62
CA ASP A 24 -14.81 -11.92 -2.82
C ASP A 24 -13.82 -12.70 -3.70
N GLU A 25 -14.22 -13.03 -4.94
CA GLU A 25 -13.35 -13.70 -5.90
C GLU A 25 -12.16 -12.82 -6.30
N ASN A 26 -12.43 -11.54 -6.61
CA ASN A 26 -11.37 -10.60 -7.00
C ASN A 26 -10.47 -10.28 -5.81
N PHE A 27 -11.04 -10.06 -4.63
CA PHE A 27 -10.29 -9.84 -3.41
C PHE A 27 -9.37 -11.03 -3.07
N LYS A 28 -9.86 -12.27 -3.22
CA LYS A 28 -9.03 -13.45 -2.99
C LYS A 28 -7.78 -13.45 -3.86
N LYS A 29 -7.91 -13.11 -5.16
CA LYS A 29 -6.77 -12.98 -6.07
C LYS A 29 -5.77 -11.92 -5.60
N ILE A 30 -6.27 -10.74 -5.21
CA ILE A 30 -5.45 -9.64 -4.70
C ILE A 30 -4.71 -10.05 -3.43
N ASN A 31 -5.40 -10.69 -2.48
CA ASN A 31 -4.79 -11.13 -1.24
C ASN A 31 -3.72 -12.22 -1.46
N ASP A 32 -3.99 -13.19 -2.31
CA ASP A 32 -3.02 -14.25 -2.63
C ASP A 32 -1.76 -13.67 -3.28
N LEU A 33 -1.91 -12.72 -4.22
CA LEU A 33 -0.79 -12.00 -4.85
C LEU A 33 0.00 -11.16 -3.85
N LEU A 34 -0.68 -10.49 -2.90
CA LEU A 34 -0.01 -9.73 -1.84
C LEU A 34 0.82 -10.63 -0.95
N LEU A 35 0.28 -11.79 -0.55
CA LEU A 35 1.00 -12.75 0.29
C LEU A 35 2.21 -13.36 -0.43
N GLU A 36 2.10 -13.60 -1.73
CA GLU A 36 3.20 -14.14 -2.54
C GLU A 36 4.29 -13.10 -2.78
N HIS A 37 3.92 -11.90 -3.22
CA HIS A 37 4.87 -10.89 -3.69
C HIS A 37 5.21 -9.82 -2.67
N LYS A 38 4.58 -9.79 -1.48
CA LYS A 38 4.77 -8.87 -0.35
C LYS A 38 4.36 -7.42 -0.62
N VAL A 39 4.56 -6.91 -1.83
CA VAL A 39 4.04 -5.64 -2.34
C VAL A 39 3.58 -5.82 -3.79
N ILE A 40 2.40 -5.28 -4.11
CA ILE A 40 1.82 -5.38 -5.46
C ILE A 40 1.39 -4.01 -5.95
N PHE A 41 1.56 -3.80 -7.25
CA PHE A 41 1.28 -2.53 -7.90
C PHE A 41 0.25 -2.71 -9.01
N PHE A 42 -0.69 -1.79 -9.05
CA PHE A 42 -1.70 -1.70 -10.10
C PHE A 42 -1.60 -0.34 -10.78
N ARG A 43 -1.49 -0.33 -12.10
CA ARG A 43 -1.42 0.89 -12.90
C ARG A 43 -2.79 1.25 -13.43
N ASP A 44 -3.00 2.55 -13.66
CA ASP A 44 -4.15 3.11 -14.41
C ASP A 44 -5.53 2.65 -13.87
N GLN A 45 -5.65 2.52 -12.56
CA GLN A 45 -6.88 2.10 -11.90
C GLN A 45 -7.81 3.29 -11.65
N PRO A 46 -9.05 3.30 -12.17
CA PRO A 46 -10.00 4.41 -12.03
C PRO A 46 -10.72 4.39 -10.67
N ILE A 47 -10.02 4.03 -9.59
CA ILE A 47 -10.62 3.93 -8.25
C ILE A 47 -10.94 5.29 -7.66
N THR A 48 -12.05 5.38 -6.96
CA THR A 48 -12.43 6.50 -6.08
C THR A 48 -11.94 6.25 -4.65
N LYS A 49 -12.22 7.17 -3.73
CA LYS A 49 -11.99 6.93 -2.30
C LYS A 49 -12.90 5.82 -1.77
N ASP A 50 -14.16 5.77 -2.23
CA ASP A 50 -15.09 4.70 -1.84
C ASP A 50 -14.58 3.32 -2.25
N HIS A 51 -14.04 3.17 -3.47
CA HIS A 51 -13.42 1.92 -3.91
C HIS A 51 -12.20 1.57 -3.07
N GLN A 52 -11.37 2.56 -2.69
CA GLN A 52 -10.21 2.35 -1.83
C GLN A 52 -10.62 1.86 -0.44
N VAL A 53 -11.65 2.47 0.16
CA VAL A 53 -12.22 2.07 1.46
C VAL A 53 -12.82 0.66 1.37
N ALA A 54 -13.69 0.42 0.38
CA ALA A 54 -14.33 -0.89 0.20
C ALA A 54 -13.31 -2.03 0.01
N LEU A 55 -12.22 -1.78 -0.72
CA LEU A 55 -11.14 -2.75 -0.86
C LEU A 55 -10.39 -2.95 0.47
N ALA A 56 -10.13 -1.87 1.21
CA ALA A 56 -9.44 -1.94 2.49
C ALA A 56 -10.24 -2.73 3.54
N GLU A 57 -11.56 -2.55 3.59
CA GLU A 57 -12.47 -3.29 4.48
C GLU A 57 -12.41 -4.81 4.28
N LYS A 58 -12.09 -5.28 3.07
CA LYS A 58 -11.89 -6.71 2.80
C LYS A 58 -10.68 -7.30 3.53
N PHE A 59 -9.66 -6.49 3.85
CA PHE A 59 -8.50 -6.93 4.64
C PHE A 59 -8.77 -6.99 6.14
N GLY A 60 -9.78 -6.27 6.63
CA GLY A 60 -10.17 -6.22 8.03
C GLY A 60 -10.71 -4.85 8.45
N PRO A 61 -10.89 -4.63 9.75
CA PRO A 61 -11.33 -3.34 10.28
C PRO A 61 -10.39 -2.22 9.86
N LEU A 62 -10.96 -1.09 9.45
CA LEU A 62 -10.18 0.09 9.12
C LEU A 62 -9.63 0.76 10.37
N GLU A 63 -8.44 1.30 10.27
CA GLU A 63 -7.79 2.05 11.35
C GLU A 63 -7.62 3.51 10.96
N THR A 64 -7.80 4.39 11.93
CA THR A 64 -7.42 5.81 11.81
C THR A 64 -6.03 6.01 12.39
N HIS A 65 -5.21 6.83 11.74
CA HIS A 65 -3.85 7.06 12.20
C HIS A 65 -3.85 7.89 13.50
N ALA A 66 -3.15 7.41 14.54
CA ALA A 66 -3.19 8.00 15.87
C ALA A 66 -2.66 9.46 15.93
N TYR A 67 -1.73 9.83 15.05
CA TYR A 67 -1.01 11.12 15.08
C TYR A 67 -1.29 12.00 13.86
N VAL A 68 -1.95 11.50 12.85
CA VAL A 68 -2.21 12.25 11.62
C VAL A 68 -3.69 12.20 11.29
N LYS A 69 -4.26 13.39 11.16
CA LYS A 69 -5.69 13.53 10.83
C LYS A 69 -5.93 13.06 9.39
N GLY A 70 -6.86 12.13 9.23
CA GLY A 70 -7.39 11.74 7.93
C GLY A 70 -8.26 12.81 7.29
N LEU A 71 -8.80 12.50 6.14
CA LEU A 71 -9.76 13.37 5.45
C LEU A 71 -11.05 13.48 6.27
N GLU A 72 -11.78 14.60 6.12
CA GLU A 72 -13.00 14.85 6.89
C GLU A 72 -14.07 13.79 6.63
N ASP A 73 -14.28 13.44 5.34
CA ASP A 73 -15.27 12.43 4.93
C ASP A 73 -14.74 10.99 4.96
N TYR A 74 -13.42 10.80 5.10
CA TYR A 74 -12.74 9.50 5.10
C TYR A 74 -11.59 9.53 6.13
N PRO A 75 -11.91 9.43 7.43
CA PRO A 75 -10.90 9.59 8.50
C PRO A 75 -9.78 8.53 8.47
N GLU A 76 -10.02 7.39 7.84
CA GLU A 76 -9.05 6.32 7.60
C GLU A 76 -8.07 6.64 6.44
N ILE A 77 -8.37 7.63 5.60
CA ILE A 77 -7.49 8.04 4.50
C ILE A 77 -6.66 9.25 4.92
N VAL A 78 -5.36 9.04 5.05
CA VAL A 78 -4.39 10.12 5.25
C VAL A 78 -3.90 10.63 3.90
N ARG A 79 -4.00 11.96 3.70
CA ARG A 79 -3.45 12.61 2.51
C ARG A 79 -2.03 13.09 2.78
N ILE A 80 -1.06 12.53 2.09
CA ILE A 80 0.34 12.94 2.15
C ILE A 80 0.63 13.84 0.94
N VAL A 81 1.12 15.05 1.20
CA VAL A 81 1.52 16.00 0.16
C VAL A 81 2.97 16.40 0.44
N LYS A 82 3.85 16.23 -0.56
CA LYS A 82 5.23 16.72 -0.49
C LYS A 82 5.40 17.88 -1.46
N GLY A 83 5.66 19.06 -0.93
CA GLY A 83 5.99 20.26 -1.69
C GLY A 83 7.51 20.36 -1.95
N LYS A 84 7.91 21.16 -2.96
CA LYS A 84 9.33 21.36 -3.29
C LYS A 84 10.14 22.00 -2.15
N GLU A 85 9.48 22.75 -1.27
CA GLU A 85 10.11 23.49 -0.17
C GLU A 85 9.91 22.83 1.20
N GLU A 86 9.29 21.67 1.24
CA GLU A 86 8.97 21.00 2.49
C GLU A 86 10.23 20.34 3.07
N LYS A 87 10.66 20.86 4.23
CA LYS A 87 11.89 20.42 4.91
C LYS A 87 11.69 19.14 5.73
N ASN A 88 10.45 18.86 6.14
CA ASN A 88 10.11 17.64 6.90
C ASN A 88 9.57 16.60 5.94
N GLN A 89 10.36 15.59 5.69
CA GLN A 89 9.95 14.51 4.81
C GLN A 89 9.41 13.35 5.64
N TRP A 90 8.16 13.04 5.44
CA TRP A 90 7.50 11.88 6.04
C TRP A 90 7.96 10.61 5.34
N GLY A 91 8.39 9.61 6.15
CA GLY A 91 8.74 8.29 5.64
C GLY A 91 10.10 8.21 4.93
N GLU A 92 11.06 9.10 5.24
CA GLU A 92 12.42 9.02 4.67
C GLU A 92 13.27 7.89 5.25
N ASN A 93 12.99 7.50 6.49
CA ASN A 93 13.72 6.43 7.15
C ASN A 93 13.04 5.08 6.92
N TRP A 94 13.84 4.01 6.93
CA TRP A 94 13.30 2.66 6.95
C TRP A 94 12.43 2.45 8.19
N HIS A 95 11.21 2.01 7.99
CA HIS A 95 10.23 1.77 9.05
C HIS A 95 9.26 0.66 8.64
N SER A 96 8.53 0.14 9.60
CA SER A 96 7.32 -0.64 9.36
C SER A 96 6.11 0.16 9.84
N ASP A 97 5.04 0.16 9.06
CA ASP A 97 3.84 0.92 9.36
C ASP A 97 3.13 0.35 10.59
N VAL A 98 2.83 1.24 11.55
CA VAL A 98 1.99 0.97 12.73
C VAL A 98 2.37 -0.28 13.54
N SER A 99 3.62 -0.74 13.42
CA SER A 99 4.12 -1.96 14.09
C SER A 99 4.18 -1.85 15.63
N TYR A 100 4.02 -0.64 16.17
CA TYR A 100 3.94 -0.39 17.62
C TYR A 100 2.58 -0.74 18.25
N ASN A 101 1.56 -0.99 17.44
CA ASN A 101 0.25 -1.41 17.92
C ASN A 101 0.28 -2.87 18.38
N ALA A 102 -0.52 -3.20 19.41
CA ALA A 102 -0.69 -4.58 19.87
C ALA A 102 -1.28 -5.51 18.78
N LYS A 103 -2.01 -4.92 17.84
CA LYS A 103 -2.48 -5.56 16.59
C LYS A 103 -2.02 -4.68 15.43
N PRO A 104 -0.87 -4.96 14.83
CA PRO A 104 -0.38 -4.20 13.68
C PRO A 104 -1.32 -4.27 12.49
N THR A 105 -1.34 -3.19 11.70
CA THR A 105 -2.10 -3.11 10.46
C THR A 105 -1.64 -4.21 9.49
N LYS A 106 -2.59 -4.96 8.93
CA LYS A 106 -2.30 -6.08 8.02
C LYS A 106 -1.73 -5.63 6.68
N ALA A 107 -2.25 -4.54 6.14
CA ALA A 107 -1.86 -3.99 4.85
C ALA A 107 -2.17 -2.49 4.78
N VAL A 108 -1.46 -1.78 3.91
CA VAL A 108 -1.69 -0.37 3.60
C VAL A 108 -1.93 -0.23 2.10
N ILE A 109 -2.93 0.54 1.72
CA ILE A 109 -3.25 0.85 0.33
C ILE A 109 -2.81 2.29 0.04
N LEU A 110 -1.77 2.44 -0.77
CA LEU A 110 -1.27 3.73 -1.22
C LEU A 110 -1.82 4.05 -2.61
N ARG A 111 -2.49 5.18 -2.74
CA ARG A 111 -2.98 5.69 -4.03
C ARG A 111 -2.23 6.96 -4.42
N SER A 112 -1.46 6.89 -5.49
CA SER A 112 -0.77 8.05 -6.06
C SER A 112 -1.75 8.94 -6.80
N LEU A 113 -1.83 10.23 -6.43
CA LEU A 113 -2.65 11.23 -7.11
C LEU A 113 -1.82 12.12 -8.03
N LYS A 114 -0.60 12.43 -7.62
CA LYS A 114 0.37 13.22 -8.38
C LYS A 114 1.76 12.76 -8.00
N ILE A 115 2.53 12.36 -8.98
CA ILE A 115 3.93 11.93 -8.82
C ILE A 115 4.84 12.81 -9.67
N PRO A 116 6.08 13.07 -9.25
CA PRO A 116 7.06 13.76 -10.09
C PRO A 116 7.48 12.88 -11.27
N PRO A 117 7.96 13.45 -12.38
CA PRO A 117 8.45 12.66 -13.51
C PRO A 117 9.74 11.89 -13.19
N VAL A 118 10.49 12.33 -12.18
CA VAL A 118 11.75 11.72 -11.73
C VAL A 118 11.88 11.87 -10.22
N GLY A 119 12.33 10.82 -9.55
CA GLY A 119 12.55 10.79 -8.10
C GLY A 119 11.29 10.61 -7.28
N GLY A 120 11.43 10.61 -5.97
CA GLY A 120 10.34 10.35 -5.03
C GLY A 120 9.95 8.86 -4.96
N ASP A 121 10.90 7.98 -5.25
CA ASP A 121 10.69 6.54 -5.23
C ASP A 121 10.39 6.03 -3.81
N THR A 122 9.49 5.06 -3.72
CA THR A 122 9.25 4.34 -2.48
C THR A 122 10.01 3.00 -2.54
N CYS A 123 10.88 2.78 -1.55
CA CYS A 123 11.66 1.57 -1.43
C CYS A 123 11.01 0.61 -0.44
N PHE A 124 11.07 -0.69 -0.72
CA PHE A 124 10.57 -1.75 0.15
C PHE A 124 11.65 -2.77 0.44
N SER A 125 11.61 -3.37 1.64
CA SER A 125 12.49 -4.46 2.06
C SER A 125 11.68 -5.70 2.41
N ASN A 126 12.16 -6.88 1.97
CA ASN A 126 11.54 -8.16 2.34
C ASN A 126 12.04 -8.60 3.72
N MET A 127 11.19 -8.36 4.74
CA MET A 127 11.52 -8.67 6.13
C MET A 127 11.39 -10.16 6.45
N GLU A 128 10.63 -10.93 5.67
CA GLU A 128 10.56 -12.38 5.77
C GLU A 128 11.91 -13.00 5.34
N LEU A 129 12.41 -12.59 4.16
CA LEU A 129 13.73 -13.02 3.69
C LEU A 129 14.86 -12.54 4.62
N ALA A 130 14.75 -11.32 5.16
CA ALA A 130 15.71 -10.82 6.14
C ALA A 130 15.75 -11.70 7.40
N TRP A 131 14.58 -12.13 7.89
CA TRP A 131 14.48 -13.06 9.02
C TRP A 131 15.07 -14.44 8.71
N GLU A 132 14.76 -15.01 7.56
CA GLU A 132 15.22 -16.33 7.13
C GLU A 132 16.73 -16.41 6.91
N THR A 133 17.38 -15.27 6.68
CA THR A 133 18.83 -15.16 6.45
C THR A 133 19.63 -14.69 7.67
N LEU A 134 18.98 -14.58 8.84
CA LEU A 134 19.69 -14.35 10.10
C LEU A 134 20.46 -15.61 10.50
N ASP A 135 21.75 -15.45 10.86
CA ASP A 135 22.63 -16.49 11.41
C ASP A 135 22.26 -16.87 12.85
#